data_0bcac7e7bd67a0ba3c228d5c81812849
#
_entry.id   0bcac7e7bd67a0ba3c228d5c81812849
#
_cell.length_a   1.000
_cell.length_b   1.000
_cell.length_c   1.000
_cell.angle_alpha   90.00
_cell.angle_beta   90.00
_cell.angle_gamma   90.00
#
_symmetry.space_group_name_H-M   'P 1'
#
loop_
_entity.id
_entity.type
_entity.pdbx_description
1 polymer ?
#
loop_
_entity_poly.entity_id
_entity_poly.type
_entity_poly.pdbx_seq_one_letter_code
_entity_poly.pdbx_strand_id
1 'polypeptide(L)'
;MIDKMRIALAQFDPIVGDISGNARKMADCIASAAEQRASLVVFSELSVMGYPPRDLLRKEQFIADNVAAVEELAAKCAGVAALVGFARPTPGGKGRPLQNAAALLADGKVREVHIKNLLPTYDVFDE
;
A
#
# COMPACT_ATOMS: atom_id res chain seq x y z
N MET A 1 27.20 -2.18 -16.02
CA MET A 1 25.88 -2.62 -16.51
C MET A 1 25.13 -3.39 -15.44
N ILE A 2 23.88 -3.09 -15.26
CA ILE A 2 23.06 -3.80 -14.30
C ILE A 2 22.33 -4.91 -15.02
N ASP A 3 22.63 -6.11 -14.65
CA ASP A 3 22.00 -7.26 -15.24
C ASP A 3 20.91 -7.86 -14.35
N LYS A 4 20.90 -7.48 -13.08
CA LYS A 4 19.98 -8.07 -12.11
C LYS A 4 19.50 -7.05 -11.11
N MET A 5 18.24 -7.23 -10.69
CA MET A 5 17.64 -6.45 -9.63
C MET A 5 17.06 -7.43 -8.62
N ARG A 6 17.34 -7.22 -7.35
CA ARG A 6 16.77 -8.08 -6.30
C ARG A 6 15.47 -7.49 -5.83
N ILE A 7 14.40 -8.24 -6.00
CA ILE A 7 13.06 -7.84 -5.59
C ILE A 7 12.58 -8.80 -4.50
N ALA A 8 12.08 -8.26 -3.41
CA ALA A 8 11.48 -9.05 -2.36
C ALA A 8 9.96 -9.06 -2.54
N LEU A 9 9.37 -10.24 -2.53
CA LEU A 9 7.92 -10.38 -2.55
C LEU A 9 7.48 -10.62 -1.11
N ALA A 10 6.81 -9.65 -0.53
CA ALA A 10 6.40 -9.74 0.87
C ALA A 10 5.04 -10.44 0.95
N GLN A 11 5.07 -11.70 1.29
CA GLN A 11 3.86 -12.49 1.49
C GLN A 11 3.61 -12.62 2.98
N PHE A 12 2.80 -11.72 3.51
CA PHE A 12 2.38 -11.79 4.90
C PHE A 12 0.86 -11.84 4.93
N ASP A 13 0.31 -12.12 6.08
CA ASP A 13 -1.13 -12.28 6.26
C ASP A 13 -1.70 -11.01 6.91
N PRO A 14 -2.16 -10.04 6.12
CA PRO A 14 -2.75 -8.84 6.71
C PRO A 14 -4.07 -9.16 7.37
N ILE A 15 -4.33 -8.49 8.49
CA ILE A 15 -5.60 -8.65 9.18
C ILE A 15 -6.52 -7.52 8.73
N VAL A 16 -7.70 -7.88 8.21
CA VAL A 16 -8.65 -6.88 7.73
C VAL A 16 -9.01 -5.94 8.87
N GLY A 17 -8.84 -4.65 8.63
CA GLY A 17 -9.18 -3.60 9.59
C GLY A 17 -8.06 -3.22 10.56
N ASP A 18 -7.00 -4.01 10.65
CA ASP A 18 -5.90 -3.72 11.58
C ASP A 18 -4.78 -2.96 10.89
N ILE A 19 -5.03 -1.69 10.58
CA ILE A 19 -4.07 -0.85 9.86
C ILE A 19 -2.74 -0.78 10.59
N SER A 20 -2.75 -0.51 11.89
CA SER A 20 -1.49 -0.34 12.64
C SER A 20 -0.70 -1.65 12.71
N GLY A 21 -1.39 -2.78 12.91
CA GLY A 21 -0.74 -4.09 12.93
C GLY A 21 -0.17 -4.47 11.58
N ASN A 22 -0.94 -4.23 10.51
CA ASN A 22 -0.48 -4.51 9.16
C ASN A 22 0.73 -3.63 8.81
N ALA A 23 0.67 -2.34 9.12
CA ALA A 23 1.77 -1.42 8.86
C ALA A 23 3.04 -1.84 9.61
N ARG A 24 2.90 -2.34 10.83
CA ARG A 24 4.05 -2.83 11.59
C ARG A 24 4.70 -4.02 10.91
N LYS A 25 3.88 -4.98 10.45
CA LYS A 25 4.39 -6.14 9.71
C LYS A 25 5.05 -5.72 8.41
N MET A 26 4.46 -4.74 7.72
CA MET A 26 5.03 -4.22 6.47
C MET A 26 6.36 -3.52 6.73
N ALA A 27 6.47 -2.74 7.81
CA ALA A 27 7.73 -2.11 8.18
C ALA A 27 8.82 -3.15 8.46
N ASP A 28 8.47 -4.25 9.12
CA ASP A 28 9.41 -5.34 9.37
C ASP A 28 9.86 -5.99 8.05
N CYS A 29 8.94 -6.16 7.10
CA CYS A 29 9.29 -6.69 5.78
C CYS A 29 10.23 -5.75 5.03
N ILE A 30 10.00 -4.44 5.12
CA ILE A 30 10.87 -3.46 4.48
C ILE A 30 12.27 -3.53 5.07
N ALA A 31 12.38 -3.60 6.40
CA ALA A 31 13.67 -3.71 7.07
C ALA A 31 14.40 -4.99 6.67
N SER A 32 13.69 -6.11 6.64
CA SER A 32 14.26 -7.39 6.25
C SER A 32 14.73 -7.38 4.78
N ALA A 33 13.94 -6.77 3.90
CA ALA A 33 14.31 -6.65 2.49
C ALA A 33 15.58 -5.81 2.33
N ALA A 34 15.69 -4.73 3.09
CA ALA A 34 16.87 -3.88 3.06
C ALA A 34 18.12 -4.64 3.54
N GLU A 35 17.98 -5.44 4.59
CA GLU A 35 19.10 -6.27 5.08
C GLU A 35 19.56 -7.26 4.03
N GLN A 36 18.64 -7.77 3.24
CA GLN A 36 18.94 -8.72 2.17
C GLN A 36 19.33 -8.04 0.87
N ARG A 37 19.52 -6.73 0.90
CA ARG A 37 19.94 -5.91 -0.24
C ARG A 37 18.96 -5.95 -1.40
N ALA A 38 17.68 -6.03 -1.10
CA ALA A 38 16.66 -5.87 -2.12
C ALA A 38 16.56 -4.41 -2.52
N SER A 39 16.30 -4.16 -3.81
CA SER A 39 16.08 -2.81 -4.31
C SER A 39 14.63 -2.39 -4.14
N LEU A 40 13.73 -3.37 -4.15
CA LEU A 40 12.29 -3.14 -4.11
C LEU A 40 11.63 -4.26 -3.32
N VAL A 41 10.67 -3.90 -2.46
CA VAL A 41 9.79 -4.88 -1.83
C VAL A 41 8.36 -4.63 -2.30
N VAL A 42 7.68 -5.70 -2.71
CA VAL A 42 6.33 -5.63 -3.28
C VAL A 42 5.34 -6.27 -2.32
N PHE A 43 4.29 -5.53 -1.98
CA PHE A 43 3.21 -5.99 -1.13
C PHE A 43 1.95 -6.26 -1.96
N SER A 44 1.00 -6.95 -1.38
CA SER A 44 -0.23 -7.32 -2.07
C SER A 44 -1.23 -6.16 -2.15
N GLU A 45 -2.29 -6.36 -2.94
CA GLU A 45 -3.38 -5.40 -3.10
C GLU A 45 -4.00 -5.08 -1.74
N LEU A 46 -4.21 -3.77 -1.48
CA LEU A 46 -4.81 -3.28 -0.24
C LEU A 46 -4.16 -3.85 1.02
N SER A 47 -2.85 -4.06 0.98
CA SER A 47 -2.12 -4.70 2.09
C SER A 47 -2.16 -3.90 3.38
N VAL A 48 -2.28 -2.57 3.29
CA VAL A 48 -2.31 -1.73 4.49
C VAL A 48 -3.56 -2.00 5.32
N MET A 49 -4.70 -2.18 4.68
CA MET A 49 -5.97 -2.36 5.39
C MET A 49 -6.46 -3.80 5.43
N GLY A 50 -5.83 -4.70 4.67
CA GLY A 50 -6.28 -6.07 4.51
C GLY A 50 -7.36 -6.19 3.45
N TYR A 51 -7.35 -7.29 2.70
CA TYR A 51 -8.29 -7.52 1.60
C TYR A 51 -9.14 -8.74 1.92
N PRO A 52 -10.45 -8.67 1.73
CA PRO A 52 -11.25 -7.53 1.29
C PRO A 52 -11.73 -6.67 2.47
N PRO A 53 -11.61 -5.35 2.38
CA PRO A 53 -12.00 -4.47 3.50
C PRO A 53 -13.50 -4.25 3.63
N ARG A 54 -14.28 -4.49 2.58
CA ARG A 54 -15.75 -4.39 2.59
C ARG A 54 -16.26 -3.05 3.15
N ASP A 55 -17.17 -3.07 4.13
CA ASP A 55 -17.80 -1.87 4.65
C ASP A 55 -16.86 -0.91 5.38
N LEU A 56 -15.68 -1.38 5.76
CA LEU A 56 -14.69 -0.51 6.41
C LEU A 56 -14.33 0.67 5.51
N LEU A 57 -14.39 0.49 4.19
CA LEU A 57 -14.08 1.55 3.24
C LEU A 57 -15.06 2.73 3.30
N ARG A 58 -16.18 2.58 4.00
CA ARG A 58 -17.14 3.66 4.18
C ARG A 58 -16.84 4.55 5.38
N LYS A 59 -15.85 4.18 6.18
CA LYS A 59 -15.47 4.93 7.37
C LYS A 59 -14.35 5.90 7.04
N GLU A 60 -14.65 7.19 7.15
CA GLU A 60 -13.68 8.23 6.81
C GLU A 60 -12.40 8.13 7.61
N GLN A 61 -12.51 7.85 8.92
CA GLN A 61 -11.32 7.73 9.76
C GLN A 61 -10.46 6.55 9.35
N PHE A 62 -11.09 5.44 8.94
CA PHE A 62 -10.36 4.28 8.48
C PHE A 62 -9.52 4.61 7.24
N ILE A 63 -10.11 5.36 6.31
CA ILE A 63 -9.40 5.78 5.10
C ILE A 63 -8.27 6.74 5.44
N ALA A 64 -8.52 7.70 6.35
CA ALA A 64 -7.48 8.63 6.79
C ALA A 64 -6.31 7.89 7.45
N ASP A 65 -6.61 6.91 8.29
CA ASP A 65 -5.58 6.13 8.97
C ASP A 65 -4.74 5.32 7.97
N ASN A 66 -5.39 4.78 6.94
CA ASN A 66 -4.69 4.03 5.91
C ASN A 66 -3.76 4.93 5.08
N VAL A 67 -4.19 6.14 4.75
CA VAL A 67 -3.33 7.09 4.05
C VAL A 67 -2.15 7.50 4.94
N ALA A 68 -2.41 7.77 6.21
CA ALA A 68 -1.35 8.13 7.15
C ALA A 68 -0.32 7.00 7.31
N ALA A 69 -0.79 5.75 7.34
CA ALA A 69 0.11 4.60 7.44
C ALA A 69 1.06 4.52 6.24
N VAL A 70 0.56 4.83 5.03
CA VAL A 70 1.41 4.85 3.82
C VAL A 70 2.51 5.90 3.96
N GLU A 71 2.18 7.08 4.47
CA GLU A 71 3.18 8.13 4.70
C GLU A 71 4.22 7.70 5.72
N GLU A 72 3.81 7.05 6.78
CA GLU A 72 4.74 6.54 7.80
C GLU A 72 5.66 5.46 7.23
N LEU A 73 5.11 4.57 6.39
CA LEU A 73 5.91 3.54 5.75
C LEU A 73 6.92 4.16 4.79
N ALA A 74 6.53 5.22 4.09
CA ALA A 74 7.44 5.90 3.17
C ALA A 74 8.69 6.39 3.89
N ALA A 75 8.56 6.90 5.10
CA ALA A 75 9.69 7.38 5.87
C ALA A 75 10.70 6.29 6.19
N LYS A 76 10.29 5.02 6.12
CA LYS A 76 11.17 3.88 6.38
C LYS A 76 11.87 3.37 5.12
N CYS A 77 11.55 3.93 3.96
CA CYS A 77 12.11 3.49 2.68
C CYS A 77 13.33 4.34 2.30
N ALA A 78 14.43 4.14 3.03
CA ALA A 78 15.70 4.75 2.72
C ALA A 78 16.62 3.64 2.21
N GLY A 79 17.01 3.70 0.96
CA GLY A 79 17.87 2.68 0.34
C GLY A 79 17.13 1.46 -0.19
N VAL A 80 15.84 1.34 0.08
CA VAL A 80 14.98 0.29 -0.49
C VAL A 80 13.65 0.95 -0.85
N ALA A 81 13.10 0.58 -2.00
CA ALA A 81 11.79 1.08 -2.42
C ALA A 81 10.72 0.04 -2.04
N ALA A 82 9.48 0.48 -1.92
CA ALA A 82 8.36 -0.41 -1.64
C ALA A 82 7.16 -0.05 -2.50
N LEU A 83 6.44 -1.08 -2.96
CA LEU A 83 5.13 -0.91 -3.58
C LEU A 83 4.10 -1.40 -2.58
N VAL A 84 3.23 -0.51 -2.14
CA VAL A 84 2.22 -0.83 -1.13
C VAL A 84 0.82 -0.59 -1.66
N GLY A 85 -0.11 -1.49 -1.34
CA GLY A 85 -1.50 -1.38 -1.75
C GLY A 85 -2.32 -0.67 -0.69
N PHE A 86 -3.13 0.31 -1.12
CA PHE A 86 -3.95 1.09 -0.20
C PHE A 86 -5.14 1.70 -0.94
N ALA A 87 -6.05 2.29 -0.20
CA ALA A 87 -7.15 3.03 -0.79
C ALA A 87 -6.98 4.51 -0.49
N ARG A 88 -7.40 5.34 -1.42
CA ARG A 88 -7.37 6.78 -1.19
C ARG A 88 -8.63 7.44 -1.72
N PRO A 89 -8.99 8.61 -1.15
CA PRO A 89 -10.10 9.39 -1.71
C PRO A 89 -9.74 9.83 -3.12
N THR A 90 -10.73 9.86 -4.01
CA THR A 90 -10.54 10.33 -5.36
C THR A 90 -10.26 11.84 -5.34
N PRO A 91 -9.15 12.30 -5.92
CA PRO A 91 -8.87 13.72 -5.98
C PRO A 91 -9.95 14.47 -6.76
N GLY A 92 -10.40 15.61 -6.24
CA GLY A 92 -11.42 16.43 -6.87
C GLY A 92 -12.84 15.96 -6.64
N GLY A 93 -13.04 14.82 -6.00
CA GLY A 93 -14.36 14.32 -5.63
C GLY A 93 -15.27 13.92 -6.77
N LYS A 94 -14.72 13.66 -7.96
CA LYS A 94 -15.51 13.24 -9.12
C LYS A 94 -15.36 11.75 -9.36
N GLY A 95 -16.45 11.12 -9.81
CA GLY A 95 -16.46 9.70 -10.08
C GLY A 95 -16.58 8.89 -8.83
N ARG A 96 -15.90 7.76 -8.78
CA ARG A 96 -15.91 6.89 -7.59
C ARG A 96 -15.29 7.59 -6.41
N PRO A 97 -15.88 7.44 -5.21
CA PRO A 97 -15.36 8.15 -4.04
C PRO A 97 -13.97 7.69 -3.60
N LEU A 98 -13.63 6.43 -3.87
CA LEU A 98 -12.35 5.85 -3.47
C LEU A 98 -11.63 5.22 -4.65
N GLN A 99 -10.33 5.22 -4.58
CA GLN A 99 -9.47 4.58 -5.57
C GLN A 99 -8.66 3.47 -4.91
N ASN A 100 -8.63 2.30 -5.55
CA ASN A 100 -7.75 1.22 -5.18
C ASN A 100 -6.40 1.53 -5.83
N ALA A 101 -5.36 1.68 -5.04
CA ALA A 101 -4.11 2.24 -5.52
C ALA A 101 -2.89 1.48 -5.01
N ALA A 102 -1.78 1.66 -5.72
CA ALA A 102 -0.47 1.22 -5.28
C ALA A 102 0.44 2.44 -5.21
N ALA A 103 1.09 2.61 -4.07
CA ALA A 103 2.04 3.70 -3.89
C ALA A 103 3.46 3.17 -4.02
N LEU A 104 4.28 3.88 -4.76
CA LEU A 104 5.71 3.62 -4.81
C LEU A 104 6.38 4.52 -3.79
N LEU A 105 6.97 3.90 -2.78
CA LEU A 105 7.67 4.59 -1.69
C LEU A 105 9.17 4.47 -1.93
N ALA A 106 9.85 5.58 -1.94
CA ALA A 106 11.31 5.60 -2.12
C ALA A 106 11.87 6.91 -1.62
N ASP A 107 13.11 6.88 -1.20
CA ASP A 107 13.83 8.08 -0.72
C ASP A 107 13.09 8.80 0.39
N GLY A 108 12.41 8.05 1.23
CA GLY A 108 11.68 8.58 2.39
C GLY A 108 10.33 9.21 2.08
N LYS A 109 9.82 9.07 0.86
CA LYS A 109 8.56 9.70 0.46
C LYS A 109 7.74 8.85 -0.48
N VAL A 110 6.47 9.22 -0.62
CA VAL A 110 5.60 8.65 -1.64
C VAL A 110 5.99 9.29 -2.97
N ARG A 111 6.55 8.51 -3.86
CA ARG A 111 7.07 9.01 -5.14
C ARG A 111 6.02 8.99 -6.23
N GLU A 112 5.20 7.95 -6.28
CA GLU A 112 4.16 7.79 -7.30
C GLU A 112 2.99 7.03 -6.71
N VAL A 113 1.81 7.26 -7.29
CA VAL A 113 0.60 6.52 -6.95
C VAL A 113 -0.02 6.06 -8.25
N HIS A 114 -0.26 4.76 -8.38
CA HIS A 114 -0.88 4.14 -9.54
C HIS A 114 -2.27 3.66 -9.17
N ILE A 115 -3.24 3.96 -10.01
CA ILE A 115 -4.64 3.66 -9.76
C ILE A 115 -5.04 2.42 -10.55
N LYS A 116 -5.76 1.52 -9.89
CA LYS A 116 -6.32 0.36 -10.56
C LYS A 116 -7.50 0.82 -11.41
N ASN A 117 -7.39 0.65 -12.72
CA ASN A 117 -8.40 1.14 -13.65
C ASN A 117 -9.51 0.15 -13.94
N LEU A 118 -9.19 -1.14 -14.00
CA LEU A 118 -10.19 -2.17 -14.28
C LEU A 118 -10.60 -2.81 -12.96
N LEU A 119 -11.69 -2.29 -12.40
CA LEU A 119 -12.17 -2.73 -11.10
C LEU A 119 -13.24 -3.82 -11.26
N PRO A 120 -13.31 -4.73 -10.30
CA PRO A 120 -14.41 -5.71 -10.32
C PRO A 120 -15.74 -5.00 -10.08
N THR A 121 -16.82 -5.62 -10.57
CA THR A 121 -18.15 -5.04 -10.41
C THR A 121 -18.81 -5.55 -9.14
N TYR A 122 -18.13 -5.36 -8.02
CA TYR A 122 -18.66 -5.75 -6.74
C TYR A 122 -18.05 -4.90 -5.63
N ASP A 123 -18.69 -4.90 -4.47
CA ASP A 123 -18.24 -4.18 -3.29
C ASP A 123 -18.22 -2.66 -3.54
N VAL A 124 -17.53 -1.92 -2.69
CA VAL A 124 -17.50 -0.46 -2.73
C VAL A 124 -16.72 0.11 -3.92
N PHE A 125 -16.00 -0.73 -4.63
CA PHE A 125 -15.30 -0.32 -5.84
C PHE A 125 -16.20 -0.41 -7.08
N ASP A 126 -17.34 -1.06 -6.96
CA ASP A 126 -18.31 -1.16 -8.03
C ASP A 126 -19.12 0.12 -8.05
N GLU A 127 -19.17 0.77 -9.19
CA GLU A 127 -19.85 1.97 -9.15
C GLU A 127 -20.58 2.32 -10.34
#